data_500793f12e4dc431b48fa2a8e87ddc54
#
_entry.id   500793f12e4dc431b48fa2a8e87ddc54
#
_cell.length_a   1.000
_cell.length_b   1.000
_cell.length_c   1.000
_cell.angle_alpha   90.00
_cell.angle_beta   90.00
_cell.angle_gamma   90.00
#
_symmetry.space_group_name_H-M   'P 1'
#
loop_
_entity.id
_entity.type
_entity.pdbx_description
1 polymer ?
#
loop_
_entity_poly.entity_id
_entity_poly.type
_entity_poly.pdbx_seq_one_letter_code
_entity_poly.pdbx_strand_id
1 'polypeptide(L)'
;MAEREWPEEAREHFERGYEAQMAGRLDEAVECYRRSLAIYPSAEAHTFIGWALSYQGEHEEAIAECRHAIAVDPTFGNPYNDIGAYLIELGREEEAIEWLERAKSAPRYEPRHYPYFNLARVYVRQHKVREAIHELEGAIAIEPRYTAARQELHRLIGMLN
;
A
#
# COMPACT_ATOMS: atom_id res chain seq x y z
N MET A 1 -4.44 -16.46 -17.72
CA MET A 1 -3.91 -15.31 -18.48
C MET A 1 -2.40 -15.42 -18.43
N ALA A 2 -1.75 -15.39 -19.59
CA ALA A 2 -0.29 -15.38 -19.62
C ALA A 2 0.19 -14.16 -18.81
N GLU A 3 1.09 -14.39 -17.85
CA GLU A 3 1.86 -13.33 -17.24
C GLU A 3 2.50 -12.56 -18.40
N ARG A 4 2.19 -11.26 -18.51
CA ARG A 4 2.86 -10.42 -19.48
C ARG A 4 4.30 -10.33 -19.04
N GLU A 5 5.17 -11.06 -19.74
CA GLU A 5 6.60 -10.98 -19.49
C GLU A 5 7.06 -9.54 -19.78
N TRP A 6 7.62 -8.89 -18.78
CA TRP A 6 8.23 -7.58 -18.96
C TRP A 6 9.41 -7.70 -19.91
N PRO A 7 9.62 -6.74 -20.82
CA PRO A 7 10.88 -6.63 -21.54
C PRO A 7 12.05 -6.62 -20.56
N GLU A 8 13.12 -7.35 -20.89
CA GLU A 8 14.28 -7.50 -20.01
C GLU A 8 14.82 -6.14 -19.53
N GLU A 9 14.99 -5.20 -20.45
CA GLU A 9 15.47 -3.86 -20.13
C GLU A 9 14.55 -3.11 -19.14
N ALA A 10 13.23 -3.24 -19.28
CA ALA A 10 12.29 -2.63 -18.33
C ALA A 10 12.41 -3.24 -16.93
N ARG A 11 12.59 -4.57 -16.87
CA ARG A 11 12.80 -5.29 -15.62
C ARG A 11 14.12 -4.89 -14.95
N GLU A 12 15.21 -4.78 -15.71
CA GLU A 12 16.51 -4.35 -15.17
C GLU A 12 16.42 -2.95 -14.55
N HIS A 13 15.75 -2.00 -15.20
CA HIS A 13 15.54 -0.67 -14.63
C HIS A 13 14.70 -0.72 -13.36
N PHE A 14 13.65 -1.53 -13.33
CA PHE A 14 12.83 -1.71 -12.14
C PHE A 14 13.65 -2.29 -10.96
N GLU A 15 14.42 -3.34 -11.20
CA GLU A 15 15.27 -3.98 -10.19
C GLU A 15 16.31 -3.02 -9.62
N ARG A 16 16.97 -2.23 -10.46
CA ARG A 16 17.87 -1.15 -10.02
C ARG A 16 17.15 -0.11 -9.17
N GLY A 17 15.93 0.25 -9.55
CA GLY A 17 15.08 1.15 -8.75
C GLY A 17 14.80 0.57 -7.37
N TYR A 18 14.46 -0.71 -7.31
CA TYR A 18 14.22 -1.41 -6.05
C TYR A 18 15.47 -1.44 -5.15
N GLU A 19 16.63 -1.77 -5.71
CA GLU A 19 17.91 -1.76 -4.99
C GLU A 19 18.24 -0.36 -4.45
N ALA A 20 18.07 0.69 -5.27
CA ALA A 20 18.27 2.07 -4.86
C ALA A 20 17.32 2.46 -3.72
N GLN A 21 16.05 2.07 -3.80
CA GLN A 21 15.04 2.34 -2.79
C GLN A 21 15.38 1.65 -1.46
N MET A 22 15.78 0.39 -1.49
CA MET A 22 16.20 -0.34 -0.29
C MET A 22 17.47 0.24 0.35
N ALA A 23 18.31 0.89 -0.45
CA ALA A 23 19.50 1.61 0.02
C ALA A 23 19.21 3.07 0.45
N GLY A 24 17.95 3.52 0.40
CA GLY A 24 17.53 4.86 0.77
C GLY A 24 17.83 5.95 -0.27
N ARG A 25 18.31 5.57 -1.46
CA ARG A 25 18.56 6.49 -2.57
C ARG A 25 17.27 6.71 -3.38
N LEU A 26 16.33 7.46 -2.78
CA LEU A 26 14.95 7.56 -3.27
C LEU A 26 14.83 8.26 -4.62
N ASP A 27 15.60 9.34 -4.87
CA ASP A 27 15.58 10.05 -6.17
C ASP A 27 16.08 9.15 -7.30
N GLU A 28 17.15 8.41 -7.05
CA GLU A 28 17.69 7.43 -8.00
C GLU A 28 16.67 6.31 -8.28
N ALA A 29 15.98 5.84 -7.24
CA ALA A 29 14.93 4.84 -7.36
C ALA A 29 13.81 5.31 -8.28
N VAL A 30 13.30 6.52 -8.06
CA VAL A 30 12.24 7.12 -8.90
C VAL A 30 12.70 7.24 -10.35
N GLU A 31 13.93 7.69 -10.60
CA GLU A 31 14.47 7.79 -11.96
C GLU A 31 14.51 6.42 -12.65
N CYS A 32 14.99 5.39 -11.95
CA CYS A 32 15.03 4.02 -12.49
C CYS A 32 13.64 3.48 -12.81
N TYR A 33 12.66 3.67 -11.93
CA TYR A 33 11.27 3.26 -12.18
C TYR A 33 10.67 4.01 -13.38
N ARG A 34 10.96 5.30 -13.54
CA ARG A 34 10.49 6.07 -14.70
C ARG A 34 11.10 5.58 -16.01
N ARG A 35 12.36 5.16 -16.00
CA ARG A 35 13.00 4.51 -17.17
C ARG A 35 12.32 3.18 -17.49
N SER A 36 12.01 2.38 -16.48
CA SER A 36 11.24 1.15 -16.68
C SER A 36 9.88 1.42 -17.31
N LEU A 37 9.14 2.43 -16.81
CA LEU A 37 7.83 2.83 -17.36
C LEU A 37 7.90 3.36 -18.79
N ALA A 38 8.98 4.01 -19.17
CA ALA A 38 9.17 4.48 -20.55
C ALA A 38 9.26 3.32 -21.56
N ILE A 39 9.70 2.15 -21.09
CA ILE A 39 9.81 0.94 -21.92
C ILE A 39 8.52 0.11 -21.81
N TYR A 40 8.01 -0.07 -20.60
CA TYR A 40 6.86 -0.91 -20.32
C TYR A 40 5.97 -0.33 -19.22
N PRO A 41 4.71 0.02 -19.51
CA PRO A 41 3.77 0.49 -18.49
C PRO A 41 3.42 -0.64 -17.52
N SER A 42 3.72 -0.44 -16.24
CA SER A 42 3.44 -1.41 -15.19
C SER A 42 2.82 -0.76 -13.97
N ALA A 43 1.85 -1.42 -13.37
CA ALA A 43 1.24 -0.98 -12.12
C ALA A 43 2.26 -1.02 -10.97
N GLU A 44 3.15 -1.99 -11.00
CA GLU A 44 4.21 -2.16 -10.01
C GLU A 44 5.14 -0.95 -9.96
N ALA A 45 5.65 -0.51 -11.10
CA ALA A 45 6.59 0.63 -11.14
C ALA A 45 5.94 1.92 -10.64
N HIS A 46 4.71 2.22 -11.04
CA HIS A 46 3.95 3.35 -10.50
C HIS A 46 3.74 3.24 -8.97
N THR A 47 3.40 2.06 -8.48
CA THR A 47 3.21 1.82 -7.04
C THR A 47 4.50 2.05 -6.26
N PHE A 48 5.64 1.57 -6.77
CA PHE A 48 6.94 1.78 -6.12
C PHE A 48 7.42 3.23 -6.19
N ILE A 49 7.12 3.97 -7.25
CA ILE A 49 7.34 5.43 -7.27
C ILE A 49 6.51 6.09 -6.15
N GLY A 50 5.24 5.74 -6.03
CA GLY A 50 4.38 6.22 -4.94
C GLY A 50 4.99 5.93 -3.57
N TRP A 51 5.52 4.74 -3.36
CA TRP A 51 6.19 4.38 -2.13
C TRP A 51 7.45 5.24 -1.87
N ALA A 52 8.31 5.43 -2.85
CA ALA A 52 9.49 6.30 -2.73
C ALA A 52 9.09 7.74 -2.39
N LEU A 53 8.08 8.29 -3.07
CA LEU A 53 7.56 9.64 -2.81
C LEU A 53 6.98 9.77 -1.39
N SER A 54 6.29 8.75 -0.90
CA SER A 54 5.74 8.75 0.47
C SER A 54 6.83 8.86 1.53
N TYR A 55 7.97 8.20 1.33
CA TYR A 55 9.13 8.33 2.21
C TYR A 55 9.76 9.72 2.18
N GLN A 56 9.57 10.46 1.09
CA GLN A 56 9.99 11.86 0.97
C GLN A 56 8.94 12.84 1.55
N GLY A 57 7.81 12.35 2.02
CA GLY A 57 6.70 13.15 2.54
C GLY A 57 5.75 13.69 1.47
N GLU A 58 5.95 13.32 0.19
CA GLU A 58 5.17 13.77 -0.96
C GLU A 58 3.92 12.89 -1.15
N HIS A 59 3.01 12.91 -0.17
CA HIS A 59 1.87 11.99 -0.13
C HIS A 59 0.83 12.23 -1.24
N GLU A 60 0.61 13.48 -1.66
CA GLU A 60 -0.32 13.79 -2.76
C GLU A 60 0.20 13.24 -4.09
N GLU A 61 1.49 13.42 -4.37
CA GLU A 61 2.14 12.88 -5.55
C GLU A 61 2.18 11.36 -5.52
N ALA A 62 2.40 10.77 -4.34
CA ALA A 62 2.35 9.32 -4.14
C ALA A 62 0.95 8.76 -4.46
N ILE A 63 -0.12 9.44 -4.05
CA ILE A 63 -1.49 9.08 -4.40
C ILE A 63 -1.72 9.16 -5.91
N ALA A 64 -1.21 10.20 -6.56
CA ALA A 64 -1.32 10.35 -8.02
C ALA A 64 -0.65 9.18 -8.75
N GLU A 65 0.53 8.77 -8.33
CA GLU A 65 1.23 7.61 -8.91
C GLU A 65 0.44 6.30 -8.68
N CYS A 66 -0.14 6.10 -7.50
CA CYS A 66 -1.00 4.96 -7.26
C CYS A 66 -2.26 4.95 -8.15
N ARG A 67 -2.84 6.12 -8.44
CA ARG A 67 -3.94 6.23 -9.41
C ARG A 67 -3.50 5.83 -10.82
N HIS A 68 -2.31 6.20 -11.25
CA HIS A 68 -1.72 5.72 -12.50
C HIS A 68 -1.56 4.20 -12.50
N ALA A 69 -1.09 3.61 -11.40
CA ALA A 69 -0.99 2.16 -11.24
C ALA A 69 -2.34 1.47 -11.45
N ILE A 70 -3.40 2.00 -10.84
CA ILE A 70 -4.77 1.47 -10.98
C ILE A 70 -5.27 1.59 -12.43
N ALA A 71 -4.93 2.66 -13.13
CA ALA A 71 -5.29 2.82 -14.54
C ALA A 71 -4.60 1.79 -15.44
N VAL A 72 -3.37 1.40 -15.11
CA VAL A 72 -2.62 0.36 -15.83
C VAL A 72 -3.17 -1.04 -15.54
N ASP A 73 -3.39 -1.36 -14.27
CA ASP A 73 -3.93 -2.65 -13.83
C ASP A 73 -4.87 -2.48 -12.62
N PRO A 74 -6.18 -2.37 -12.85
CA PRO A 74 -7.14 -2.19 -11.76
C PRO A 74 -7.30 -3.43 -10.86
N THR A 75 -6.71 -4.57 -11.22
CA THR A 75 -6.75 -5.80 -10.40
C THR A 75 -5.65 -5.85 -9.34
N PHE A 76 -4.61 -5.04 -9.48
CA PHE A 76 -3.48 -4.97 -8.56
C PHE A 76 -3.87 -4.22 -7.29
N GLY A 77 -3.83 -4.91 -6.14
CA GLY A 77 -4.38 -4.39 -4.87
C GLY A 77 -3.49 -3.41 -4.12
N ASN A 78 -2.16 -3.50 -4.30
CA ASN A 78 -1.21 -2.67 -3.57
C ASN A 78 -1.50 -1.16 -3.65
N PRO A 79 -1.75 -0.55 -4.84
CA PRO A 79 -1.99 0.88 -4.90
C PRO A 79 -3.26 1.34 -4.18
N TYR A 80 -4.29 0.49 -4.08
CA TYR A 80 -5.50 0.83 -3.31
C TYR A 80 -5.20 0.94 -1.80
N ASN A 81 -4.46 -0.01 -1.24
CA ASN A 81 -4.02 0.05 0.15
C ASN A 81 -3.09 1.23 0.40
N ASP A 82 -2.17 1.49 -0.51
CA ASP A 82 -1.20 2.57 -0.39
C ASP A 82 -1.87 3.95 -0.42
N ILE A 83 -2.86 4.16 -1.31
CA ILE A 83 -3.69 5.38 -1.28
C ILE A 83 -4.35 5.54 0.10
N GLY A 84 -4.94 4.48 0.63
CA GLY A 84 -5.54 4.51 1.97
C GLY A 84 -4.54 4.91 3.05
N ALA A 85 -3.35 4.32 3.03
CA ALA A 85 -2.28 4.66 3.98
C ALA A 85 -1.82 6.12 3.85
N TYR A 86 -1.63 6.63 2.63
CA TYR A 86 -1.23 8.01 2.40
C TYR A 86 -2.31 9.02 2.79
N LEU A 87 -3.58 8.70 2.56
CA LEU A 87 -4.71 9.52 3.04
C LEU A 87 -4.75 9.60 4.56
N ILE A 88 -4.44 8.52 5.27
CA ILE A 88 -4.31 8.53 6.73
C ILE A 88 -3.20 9.50 7.17
N GLU A 89 -2.04 9.47 6.51
CA GLU A 89 -0.94 10.39 6.83
C GLU A 89 -1.31 11.87 6.57
N LEU A 90 -2.17 12.13 5.59
CA LEU A 90 -2.71 13.46 5.30
C LEU A 90 -3.86 13.89 6.22
N GLY A 91 -4.29 13.05 7.17
CA GLY A 91 -5.43 13.33 8.04
C GLY A 91 -6.79 13.24 7.33
N ARG A 92 -6.86 12.53 6.21
CA ARG A 92 -8.06 12.33 5.38
C ARG A 92 -8.62 10.92 5.57
N GLU A 93 -8.85 10.55 6.82
CA GLU A 93 -9.21 9.18 7.22
C GLU A 93 -10.52 8.70 6.60
N GLU A 94 -11.52 9.58 6.48
CA GLU A 94 -12.81 9.20 5.93
C GLU A 94 -12.70 8.76 4.46
N GLU A 95 -11.87 9.45 3.69
CA GLU A 95 -11.61 9.10 2.28
C GLU A 95 -10.82 7.79 2.17
N ALA A 96 -9.97 7.46 3.15
CA ALA A 96 -9.17 6.25 3.16
C ALA A 96 -10.01 4.97 3.21
N ILE A 97 -11.17 5.01 3.86
CA ILE A 97 -12.01 3.82 4.10
C ILE A 97 -12.39 3.13 2.79
N GLU A 98 -12.89 3.87 1.81
CA GLU A 98 -13.30 3.30 0.52
C GLU A 98 -12.14 2.63 -0.21
N TRP A 99 -10.96 3.26 -0.21
CA TRP A 99 -9.77 2.72 -0.86
C TRP A 99 -9.29 1.43 -0.19
N LEU A 100 -9.29 1.40 1.13
CA LEU A 100 -8.90 0.23 1.90
C LEU A 100 -9.89 -0.94 1.72
N GLU A 101 -11.19 -0.65 1.66
CA GLU A 101 -12.20 -1.68 1.37
C GLU A 101 -12.02 -2.24 -0.05
N ARG A 102 -11.72 -1.42 -1.02
CA ARG A 102 -11.40 -1.87 -2.39
C ARG A 102 -10.14 -2.74 -2.42
N ALA A 103 -9.13 -2.42 -1.63
CA ALA A 103 -7.92 -3.23 -1.52
C ALA A 103 -8.21 -4.65 -1.03
N LYS A 104 -9.12 -4.81 -0.05
CA LYS A 104 -9.51 -6.13 0.47
C LYS A 104 -10.03 -7.08 -0.61
N SER A 105 -10.73 -6.55 -1.61
CA SER A 105 -11.37 -7.33 -2.68
C SER A 105 -10.61 -7.36 -3.99
N ALA A 106 -9.44 -6.72 -4.06
CA ALA A 106 -8.64 -6.72 -5.29
C ALA A 106 -8.19 -8.15 -5.66
N PRO A 107 -8.37 -8.57 -6.92
CA PRO A 107 -8.06 -9.96 -7.31
C PRO A 107 -6.60 -10.36 -7.13
N ARG A 108 -5.67 -9.45 -7.40
CA ARG A 108 -4.23 -9.67 -7.35
C ARG A 108 -3.59 -8.88 -6.20
N TYR A 109 -3.72 -9.41 -4.97
CA TYR A 109 -3.17 -8.79 -3.78
C TYR A 109 -2.74 -9.82 -2.74
N GLU A 110 -1.43 -10.06 -2.58
CA GLU A 110 -0.87 -11.03 -1.65
C GLU A 110 -0.94 -10.59 -0.18
N PRO A 111 -0.48 -9.38 0.21
CA PRO A 111 -0.49 -8.97 1.61
C PRO A 111 -1.86 -8.40 2.04
N ARG A 112 -2.92 -9.19 1.91
CA ARG A 112 -4.32 -8.80 2.19
C ARG A 112 -4.60 -8.35 3.61
N HIS A 113 -3.72 -8.64 4.55
CA HIS A 113 -3.86 -8.22 5.94
C HIS A 113 -3.61 -6.71 6.15
N TYR A 114 -2.84 -6.04 5.27
CA TYR A 114 -2.53 -4.62 5.43
C TYR A 114 -3.76 -3.69 5.38
N PRO A 115 -4.72 -3.81 4.45
CA PRO A 115 -5.89 -2.95 4.46
C PRO A 115 -6.75 -3.11 5.72
N TYR A 116 -6.84 -4.28 6.30
CA TYR A 116 -7.50 -4.49 7.59
C TYR A 116 -6.80 -3.72 8.72
N PHE A 117 -5.49 -3.80 8.78
CA PHE A 117 -4.71 -3.07 9.78
C PHE A 117 -4.84 -1.55 9.60
N ASN A 118 -4.79 -1.05 8.37
CA ASN A 118 -4.97 0.36 8.08
C ASN A 118 -6.38 0.86 8.40
N LEU A 119 -7.42 0.05 8.15
CA LEU A 119 -8.79 0.37 8.59
C LEU A 119 -8.89 0.45 10.11
N ALA A 120 -8.23 -0.45 10.82
CA ALA A 120 -8.16 -0.37 12.28
C ALA A 120 -7.53 0.96 12.74
N ARG A 121 -6.46 1.42 12.08
CA ARG A 121 -5.86 2.74 12.36
C ARG A 121 -6.85 3.89 12.17
N VAL A 122 -7.64 3.84 11.09
CA VAL A 122 -8.72 4.82 10.84
C VAL A 122 -9.73 4.80 11.99
N TYR A 123 -10.25 3.64 12.33
CA TYR A 123 -11.27 3.52 13.36
C TYR A 123 -10.77 3.89 14.76
N VAL A 124 -9.51 3.63 15.08
CA VAL A 124 -8.89 4.14 16.34
C VAL A 124 -8.91 5.66 16.37
N ARG A 125 -8.52 6.32 15.28
CA ARG A 125 -8.54 7.79 15.19
C ARG A 125 -9.97 8.38 15.29
N GLN A 126 -10.96 7.62 14.85
CA GLN A 126 -12.38 7.98 14.96
C GLN A 126 -13.01 7.57 16.31
N HIS A 127 -12.24 7.06 17.25
CA HIS A 127 -12.71 6.53 18.54
C HIS A 127 -13.72 5.37 18.42
N LYS A 128 -13.70 4.66 17.31
CA LYS A 128 -14.54 3.49 17.03
C LYS A 128 -13.78 2.20 17.40
N VAL A 129 -13.62 1.97 18.70
CA VAL A 129 -12.75 0.90 19.23
C VAL A 129 -13.22 -0.50 18.82
N ARG A 130 -14.54 -0.74 18.80
CA ARG A 130 -15.09 -2.06 18.45
C ARG A 130 -14.86 -2.39 16.99
N GLU A 131 -15.04 -1.42 16.10
CA GLU A 131 -14.78 -1.54 14.67
C GLU A 131 -13.29 -1.78 14.43
N ALA A 132 -12.42 -1.08 15.15
CA ALA A 132 -10.98 -1.29 15.07
C ALA A 132 -10.58 -2.72 15.50
N ILE A 133 -11.15 -3.24 16.57
CA ILE A 133 -10.92 -4.61 17.02
C ILE A 133 -11.35 -5.61 15.96
N HIS A 134 -12.52 -5.43 15.35
CA HIS A 134 -13.02 -6.29 14.29
C HIS A 134 -12.05 -6.36 13.09
N GLU A 135 -11.54 -5.22 12.67
CA GLU A 135 -10.56 -5.16 11.58
C GLU A 135 -9.21 -5.83 11.96
N LEU A 136 -8.74 -5.64 13.18
CA LEU A 136 -7.51 -6.30 13.66
C LEU A 136 -7.66 -7.83 13.72
N GLU A 137 -8.82 -8.31 14.15
CA GLU A 137 -9.14 -9.75 14.12
C GLU A 137 -9.11 -10.28 12.68
N GLY A 138 -9.64 -9.52 11.72
CA GLY A 138 -9.57 -9.84 10.30
C GLY A 138 -8.13 -9.93 9.78
N ALA A 139 -7.28 -8.96 10.14
CA ALA A 139 -5.87 -8.97 9.76
C ALA A 139 -5.13 -10.21 10.33
N ILE A 140 -5.38 -10.55 11.59
CA ILE A 140 -4.76 -11.71 12.26
C ILE A 140 -5.28 -13.03 11.70
N ALA A 141 -6.54 -13.11 11.27
CA ALA A 141 -7.08 -14.30 10.61
C ALA A 141 -6.37 -14.60 9.29
N ILE A 142 -5.95 -13.55 8.55
CA ILE A 142 -5.21 -13.68 7.29
C ILE A 142 -3.73 -13.97 7.55
N GLU A 143 -3.10 -13.20 8.44
CA GLU A 143 -1.69 -13.33 8.80
C GLU A 143 -1.53 -13.43 10.33
N PRO A 144 -1.58 -14.67 10.88
CA PRO A 144 -1.52 -14.86 12.34
C PRO A 144 -0.23 -14.37 13.00
N ARG A 145 0.85 -14.23 12.22
CA ARG A 145 2.16 -13.77 12.70
C ARG A 145 2.34 -12.24 12.62
N TYR A 146 1.32 -11.53 12.18
CA TYR A 146 1.41 -10.07 12.05
C TYR A 146 1.44 -9.41 13.44
N THR A 147 2.64 -9.20 13.94
CA THR A 147 2.91 -8.74 15.31
C THR A 147 2.25 -7.40 15.61
N ALA A 148 2.31 -6.44 14.67
CA ALA A 148 1.72 -5.11 14.85
C ALA A 148 0.21 -5.18 15.13
N ALA A 149 -0.53 -6.00 14.38
CA ALA A 149 -1.97 -6.19 14.60
C ALA A 149 -2.26 -6.85 15.94
N ARG A 150 -1.47 -7.83 16.34
CA ARG A 150 -1.62 -8.51 17.64
C ARG A 150 -1.36 -7.59 18.83
N GLN A 151 -0.34 -6.76 18.74
CA GLN A 151 -0.01 -5.78 19.78
C GLN A 151 -1.11 -4.74 19.92
N GLU A 152 -1.60 -4.21 18.80
CA GLU A 152 -2.65 -3.21 18.80
C GLU A 152 -3.99 -3.79 19.30
N LEU A 153 -4.33 -5.01 18.89
CA LEU A 153 -5.52 -5.70 19.42
C LEU A 153 -5.46 -5.85 20.93
N HIS A 154 -4.31 -6.31 21.46
CA HIS A 154 -4.12 -6.44 22.90
C HIS A 154 -4.30 -5.10 23.63
N ARG A 155 -3.72 -4.03 23.07
CA ARG A 155 -3.86 -2.67 23.63
C ARG A 155 -5.32 -2.21 23.68
N LEU A 156 -6.08 -2.40 22.58
CA LEU A 156 -7.48 -1.97 22.50
C LEU A 156 -8.39 -2.76 23.43
N ILE A 157 -8.19 -4.08 23.56
CA ILE A 157 -8.94 -4.91 24.50
C ILE A 157 -8.71 -4.44 25.95
N GLY A 158 -7.46 -4.10 26.29
CA GLY A 158 -7.12 -3.55 27.60
C GLY A 158 -7.80 -2.21 27.91
N MET A 159 -8.15 -1.42 26.91
CA MET A 159 -8.89 -0.17 27.09
C MET A 159 -10.38 -0.37 27.38
N LEU A 160 -10.94 -1.55 27.07
CA LEU A 160 -12.37 -1.87 27.30
C LEU A 160 -12.62 -2.46 28.69
N ASN A 161 -11.57 -2.87 29.42
CA ASN A 161 -11.61 -3.43 30.76
C ASN A 161 -11.25 -2.37 31.79
#